data_52c595dff6ccd66f8c6152e13aed1a59
#
_entry.id   52c595dff6ccd66f8c6152e13aed1a59
#
_cell.length_a   1.000
_cell.length_b   1.000
_cell.length_c   1.000
_cell.angle_alpha   90.00
_cell.angle_beta   90.00
_cell.angle_gamma   90.00
#
_symmetry.space_group_name_H-M   'P 1'
#
loop_
_entity.id
_entity.type
_entity.pdbx_description
1 polymer ?
#
loop_
_entity_poly.entity_id
_entity_poly.type
_entity_poly.pdbx_seq_one_letter_code
_entity_poly.pdbx_strand_id
1 'polypeptide(L)'
;MRAVLLAAATAVVASLAGAVPPHKPKTNHPILGTWIFAVPETDCEETYYMRQDGTTLVTSGAEVAESVYEIDDEPTAKGFYRNTDRIVKDNGKPDCGGGITKIGTQVTNYIRFHPSWNMMIICRDESLDACFGPLYRLGGESS
;
A
#
# COMPACT_ATOMS: atom_id res chain seq x y z
N MET A 1 1.69 -23.60 67.61
CA MET A 1 2.50 -23.04 66.54
C MET A 1 1.59 -22.83 65.32
N ARG A 2 1.27 -21.59 65.00
CA ARG A 2 0.44 -21.26 63.85
C ARG A 2 1.36 -20.82 62.74
N ALA A 3 1.38 -21.55 61.63
CA ALA A 3 2.10 -21.17 60.41
C ALA A 3 1.27 -20.13 59.62
N VAL A 4 1.84 -18.96 59.40
CA VAL A 4 1.27 -17.91 58.55
C VAL A 4 1.81 -18.11 57.14
N LEU A 5 0.93 -18.51 56.22
CA LEU A 5 1.24 -18.55 54.78
C LEU A 5 1.11 -17.14 54.20
N LEU A 6 2.21 -16.53 53.81
CA LEU A 6 2.20 -15.33 52.96
C LEU A 6 1.94 -15.73 51.51
N ALA A 7 0.81 -15.33 50.97
CA ALA A 7 0.54 -15.43 49.54
C ALA A 7 1.18 -14.22 48.83
N ALA A 8 2.19 -14.48 48.02
CA ALA A 8 2.79 -13.47 47.15
C ALA A 8 1.89 -13.29 45.90
N ALA A 9 1.23 -12.14 45.81
CA ALA A 9 0.48 -11.75 44.61
C ALA A 9 1.47 -11.23 43.56
N THR A 10 1.71 -12.02 42.51
CA THR A 10 2.46 -11.56 41.32
C THR A 10 1.54 -10.74 40.44
N ALA A 11 1.74 -9.43 40.41
CA ALA A 11 1.07 -8.55 39.47
C ALA A 11 1.67 -8.77 38.05
N VAL A 12 0.85 -9.33 37.17
CA VAL A 12 1.18 -9.42 35.73
C VAL A 12 0.93 -8.03 35.12
N VAL A 13 2.00 -7.30 34.84
CA VAL A 13 1.93 -6.05 34.08
C VAL A 13 1.74 -6.42 32.62
N ALA A 14 0.53 -6.38 32.11
CA ALA A 14 0.26 -6.48 30.68
C ALA A 14 0.79 -5.20 30.01
N SER A 15 1.92 -5.30 29.33
CA SER A 15 2.42 -4.23 28.43
C SER A 15 1.44 -4.09 27.28
N LEU A 16 0.63 -3.01 27.29
CA LEU A 16 -0.11 -2.57 26.12
C LEU A 16 0.95 -2.07 25.11
N ALA A 17 1.37 -2.94 24.20
CA ALA A 17 2.11 -2.54 23.03
C ALA A 17 1.16 -1.69 22.19
N GLY A 18 1.24 -0.36 22.34
CA GLY A 18 0.51 0.58 21.51
C GLY A 18 0.88 0.32 20.06
N ALA A 19 -0.14 0.12 19.19
CA ALA A 19 0.08 0.01 17.75
C ALA A 19 0.77 1.30 17.29
N VAL A 20 1.96 1.17 16.66
CA VAL A 20 2.64 2.30 16.05
C VAL A 20 1.73 2.83 14.94
N PRO A 21 1.36 4.13 14.93
CA PRO A 21 0.52 4.65 13.87
C PRO A 21 1.21 4.46 12.51
N PRO A 22 0.46 4.17 11.42
CA PRO A 22 1.02 4.00 10.11
C PRO A 22 1.83 5.23 9.69
N HIS A 23 3.01 5.01 9.10
CA HIS A 23 3.86 6.05 8.59
C HIS A 23 3.21 6.69 7.34
N LYS A 24 2.89 7.99 7.44
CA LYS A 24 2.37 8.74 6.30
C LYS A 24 3.53 9.17 5.39
N PRO A 25 3.33 9.18 4.05
CA PRO A 25 4.35 9.67 3.15
C PRO A 25 4.66 11.14 3.41
N LYS A 26 5.88 11.57 3.14
CA LYS A 26 6.24 12.98 3.16
C LYS A 26 5.38 13.78 2.16
N THR A 27 5.13 15.07 2.46
CA THR A 27 4.17 15.91 1.72
C THR A 27 4.49 16.11 0.23
N ASN A 28 5.73 15.91 -0.16
CA ASN A 28 6.21 16.01 -1.55
C ASN A 28 6.62 14.65 -2.11
N HIS A 29 6.15 13.55 -1.53
CA HIS A 29 6.49 12.22 -2.02
C HIS A 29 5.96 12.02 -3.44
N PRO A 30 6.77 11.49 -4.38
CA PRO A 30 6.35 11.34 -5.79
C PRO A 30 5.19 10.37 -6.00
N ILE A 31 4.85 9.53 -5.02
CA ILE A 31 3.69 8.62 -5.12
C ILE A 31 2.34 9.36 -5.10
N LEU A 32 2.29 10.54 -4.47
CA LEU A 32 1.03 11.25 -4.22
C LEU A 32 0.32 11.66 -5.52
N GLY A 33 -0.99 11.52 -5.54
CA GLY A 33 -1.85 11.85 -6.68
C GLY A 33 -2.53 10.62 -7.27
N THR A 34 -3.08 10.78 -8.46
CA THR A 34 -3.83 9.74 -9.16
C THR A 34 -2.98 9.10 -10.25
N TRP A 35 -2.98 7.78 -10.26
CA TRP A 35 -2.28 6.96 -11.24
C TRP A 35 -3.24 6.06 -11.98
N ILE A 36 -3.00 5.89 -13.27
CA ILE A 36 -3.86 5.11 -14.17
C ILE A 36 -3.05 3.98 -14.78
N PHE A 37 -3.61 2.78 -14.75
CA PHE A 37 -3.08 1.59 -15.40
C PHE A 37 -4.10 1.03 -16.41
N ALA A 38 -3.77 1.11 -17.69
CA ALA A 38 -4.52 0.41 -18.73
C ALA A 38 -4.14 -1.07 -18.71
N VAL A 39 -5.07 -1.94 -18.37
CA VAL A 39 -4.80 -3.38 -18.27
C VAL A 39 -4.60 -3.94 -19.69
N PRO A 40 -3.43 -4.53 -20.00
CA PRO A 40 -3.11 -5.01 -21.33
C PRO A 40 -4.15 -6.00 -21.89
N GLU A 41 -4.43 -5.91 -23.18
CA GLU A 41 -5.36 -6.79 -23.92
C GLU A 41 -6.81 -6.72 -23.44
N THR A 42 -7.17 -5.66 -22.72
CA THR A 42 -8.55 -5.40 -22.23
C THR A 42 -8.90 -3.93 -22.45
N ASP A 43 -10.20 -3.60 -22.33
CA ASP A 43 -10.70 -2.22 -22.27
C ASP A 43 -10.81 -1.74 -20.81
N CYS A 44 -10.24 -2.49 -19.85
CA CYS A 44 -10.32 -2.20 -18.44
C CYS A 44 -9.17 -1.29 -17.99
N GLU A 45 -9.50 -0.32 -17.15
CA GLU A 45 -8.55 0.62 -16.56
C GLU A 45 -8.64 0.55 -15.05
N GLU A 46 -7.50 0.59 -14.39
CA GLU A 46 -7.39 0.71 -12.95
C GLU A 46 -6.94 2.12 -12.57
N THR A 47 -7.52 2.66 -11.53
CA THR A 47 -7.16 3.98 -10.99
C THR A 47 -6.74 3.83 -9.54
N TYR A 48 -5.62 4.45 -9.19
CA TYR A 48 -5.04 4.46 -7.85
C TYR A 48 -4.90 5.90 -7.38
N TYR A 49 -5.72 6.33 -6.44
CA TYR A 49 -5.59 7.64 -5.82
C TYR A 49 -4.84 7.54 -4.50
N MET A 50 -3.55 7.88 -4.54
CA MET A 50 -2.64 7.86 -3.40
C MET A 50 -2.74 9.17 -2.62
N ARG A 51 -3.27 9.11 -1.41
CA ARG A 51 -3.56 10.29 -0.59
C ARG A 51 -2.45 10.54 0.44
N GLN A 52 -2.30 11.82 0.81
CA GLN A 52 -1.34 12.28 1.83
C GLN A 52 -1.59 11.68 3.22
N ASP A 53 -2.81 11.27 3.53
CA ASP A 53 -3.18 10.68 4.81
C ASP A 53 -2.74 9.20 4.97
N GLY A 54 -2.10 8.62 3.95
CA GLY A 54 -1.67 7.22 3.94
C GLY A 54 -2.76 6.26 3.50
N THR A 55 -3.81 6.76 2.84
CA THR A 55 -4.86 5.93 2.26
C THR A 55 -4.81 5.92 0.74
N THR A 56 -5.26 4.83 0.13
CA THR A 56 -5.44 4.72 -1.32
C THR A 56 -6.89 4.42 -1.63
N LEU A 57 -7.47 5.09 -2.62
CA LEU A 57 -8.71 4.67 -3.25
C LEU A 57 -8.37 4.00 -4.58
N VAL A 58 -8.84 2.77 -4.76
CA VAL A 58 -8.62 1.98 -5.97
C VAL A 58 -9.96 1.74 -6.67
N THR A 59 -9.97 1.92 -7.98
CA THR A 59 -11.06 1.42 -8.84
C THR A 59 -10.47 0.49 -9.88
N SER A 60 -11.07 -0.67 -10.08
CA SER A 60 -10.64 -1.68 -11.04
C SER A 60 -11.85 -2.45 -11.53
N GLY A 61 -12.27 -2.25 -12.79
CA GLY A 61 -13.52 -2.79 -13.29
C GLY A 61 -14.73 -2.31 -12.47
N ALA A 62 -15.45 -3.23 -11.86
CA ALA A 62 -16.57 -2.92 -10.96
C ALA A 62 -16.12 -2.76 -9.48
N GLU A 63 -14.89 -3.13 -9.17
CA GLU A 63 -14.32 -3.00 -7.82
C GLU A 63 -14.11 -1.54 -7.43
N VAL A 64 -14.45 -1.24 -6.17
CA VAL A 64 -14.01 -0.04 -5.46
C VAL A 64 -13.47 -0.47 -4.11
N ALA A 65 -12.18 -0.24 -3.88
CA ALA A 65 -11.50 -0.63 -2.66
C ALA A 65 -10.77 0.57 -2.03
N GLU A 66 -10.59 0.50 -0.72
CA GLU A 66 -9.71 1.40 0.01
C GLU A 66 -8.64 0.59 0.74
N SER A 67 -7.43 1.12 0.72
CA SER A 67 -6.31 0.57 1.47
C SER A 67 -5.62 1.62 2.34
N VAL A 68 -4.84 1.15 3.28
CA VAL A 68 -3.82 1.94 3.97
C VAL A 68 -2.46 1.52 3.45
N TYR A 69 -1.58 2.48 3.17
CA TYR A 69 -0.26 2.20 2.66
C TYR A 69 0.84 2.88 3.47
N GLU A 70 2.01 2.28 3.45
CA GLU A 70 3.25 2.83 3.99
C GLU A 70 4.31 2.73 2.91
N ILE A 71 4.95 3.84 2.59
CA ILE A 71 6.00 3.90 1.58
C ILE A 71 7.26 4.54 2.15
N ASP A 72 8.43 4.00 1.79
CA ASP A 72 9.70 4.57 2.21
C ASP A 72 9.88 5.98 1.65
N ASP A 73 10.34 6.92 2.46
CA ASP A 73 10.53 8.32 2.06
C ASP A 73 11.66 8.51 1.04
N GLU A 74 12.64 7.60 1.03
CA GLU A 74 13.79 7.61 0.13
C GLU A 74 13.92 6.28 -0.60
N PRO A 75 14.41 6.29 -1.84
CA PRO A 75 14.57 5.07 -2.60
C PRO A 75 15.76 4.23 -2.11
N THR A 76 15.71 2.94 -2.40
CA THR A 76 16.85 2.03 -2.25
C THR A 76 17.99 2.41 -3.20
N ALA A 77 19.16 1.79 -3.05
CA ALA A 77 20.30 1.98 -3.94
C ALA A 77 19.98 1.66 -5.42
N LYS A 78 18.98 0.82 -5.67
CA LYS A 78 18.48 0.47 -7.00
C LYS A 78 17.37 1.40 -7.51
N GLY A 79 16.99 2.42 -6.74
CA GLY A 79 16.00 3.41 -7.12
C GLY A 79 14.55 3.00 -6.87
N PHE A 80 14.31 2.02 -6.03
CA PHE A 80 12.97 1.55 -5.69
C PHE A 80 12.50 2.09 -4.34
N TYR A 81 11.24 2.47 -4.26
CA TYR A 81 10.55 2.76 -3.01
C TYR A 81 9.77 1.52 -2.57
N ARG A 82 10.08 1.00 -1.40
CA ARG A 82 9.32 -0.11 -0.83
C ARG A 82 7.98 0.42 -0.33
N ASN A 83 6.90 -0.20 -0.77
CA ASN A 83 5.52 0.14 -0.41
C ASN A 83 4.81 -1.08 0.16
N THR A 84 4.20 -0.95 1.32
CA THR A 84 3.32 -1.97 1.90
C THR A 84 1.89 -1.43 1.90
N ASP A 85 0.97 -2.19 1.35
CA ASP A 85 -0.42 -1.83 1.16
C ASP A 85 -1.33 -2.89 1.78
N ARG A 86 -2.35 -2.47 2.52
CA ARG A 86 -3.32 -3.36 3.17
C ARG A 86 -4.74 -2.90 2.90
N ILE A 87 -5.54 -3.76 2.31
CA ILE A 87 -6.96 -3.53 1.99
C ILE A 87 -7.77 -3.41 3.29
N VAL A 88 -8.48 -2.30 3.46
CA VAL A 88 -9.32 -2.02 4.63
C VAL A 88 -10.81 -1.95 4.30
N LYS A 89 -11.16 -1.68 3.03
CA LYS A 89 -12.54 -1.73 2.52
C LYS A 89 -12.55 -2.27 1.10
N ASP A 90 -13.64 -2.93 0.75
CA ASP A 90 -13.90 -3.45 -0.58
C ASP A 90 -15.39 -3.59 -0.81
N ASN A 91 -15.88 -3.31 -2.02
CA ASN A 91 -17.31 -3.40 -2.35
C ASN A 91 -17.76 -4.81 -2.77
N GLY A 92 -16.87 -5.79 -2.78
CA GLY A 92 -17.17 -7.19 -3.12
C GLY A 92 -17.45 -7.45 -4.60
N LYS A 93 -17.15 -6.49 -5.48
CA LYS A 93 -17.33 -6.63 -6.93
C LYS A 93 -16.01 -7.00 -7.61
N PRO A 94 -16.10 -7.65 -8.82
CA PRO A 94 -14.90 -8.09 -9.53
C PRO A 94 -14.01 -6.92 -9.99
N ASP A 95 -12.70 -7.12 -9.91
CA ASP A 95 -11.68 -6.27 -10.51
C ASP A 95 -11.56 -6.50 -12.03
N CYS A 96 -10.62 -5.83 -12.69
CA CYS A 96 -10.35 -5.99 -14.13
C CYS A 96 -9.98 -7.42 -14.52
N GLY A 97 -9.42 -8.20 -13.62
CA GLY A 97 -9.09 -9.62 -13.82
C GLY A 97 -10.24 -10.58 -13.50
N GLY A 98 -11.37 -10.07 -13.03
CA GLY A 98 -12.53 -10.87 -12.61
C GLY A 98 -12.43 -11.43 -11.19
N GLY A 99 -11.38 -11.08 -10.45
CA GLY A 99 -11.17 -11.49 -9.06
C GLY A 99 -11.93 -10.63 -8.06
N ILE A 100 -12.15 -11.17 -6.87
CA ILE A 100 -12.72 -10.47 -5.73
C ILE A 100 -11.62 -10.23 -4.70
N THR A 101 -11.38 -8.98 -4.35
CA THR A 101 -10.38 -8.59 -3.37
C THR A 101 -10.85 -8.92 -1.96
N LYS A 102 -9.96 -9.45 -1.14
CA LYS A 102 -10.24 -9.81 0.26
C LYS A 102 -9.76 -8.71 1.19
N ILE A 103 -10.65 -8.19 2.03
CA ILE A 103 -10.31 -7.24 3.11
C ILE A 103 -9.28 -7.89 4.04
N GLY A 104 -8.24 -7.12 4.42
CA GLY A 104 -7.12 -7.58 5.23
C GLY A 104 -5.94 -8.13 4.42
N THR A 105 -6.09 -8.32 3.10
CA THR A 105 -4.96 -8.66 2.22
C THR A 105 -3.90 -7.58 2.30
N GLN A 106 -2.65 -7.99 2.52
CA GLN A 106 -1.50 -7.11 2.58
C GLN A 106 -0.46 -7.55 1.57
N VAL A 107 0.10 -6.60 0.83
CA VAL A 107 1.16 -6.82 -0.15
C VAL A 107 2.29 -5.83 0.10
N THR A 108 3.51 -6.27 -0.17
CA THR A 108 4.68 -5.40 -0.27
C THR A 108 5.14 -5.36 -1.71
N ASN A 109 5.23 -4.17 -2.26
CA ASN A 109 5.68 -3.89 -3.61
C ASN A 109 6.86 -2.94 -3.61
N TYR A 110 7.55 -2.87 -4.73
CA TYR A 110 8.69 -1.99 -4.99
C TYR A 110 8.35 -1.11 -6.18
N ILE A 111 8.29 0.20 -5.95
CA ILE A 111 7.86 1.18 -6.94
C ILE A 111 9.08 1.91 -7.48
N ARG A 112 9.19 2.00 -8.80
CA ARG A 112 10.22 2.78 -9.45
C ARG A 112 9.60 3.79 -10.38
N PHE A 113 9.99 5.06 -10.21
CA PHE A 113 9.51 6.15 -11.04
C PHE A 113 10.41 6.35 -12.26
N HIS A 114 9.80 6.74 -13.37
CA HIS A 114 10.52 7.30 -14.51
C HIS A 114 11.10 8.68 -14.13
N PRO A 115 12.22 9.13 -14.72
CA PRO A 115 12.80 10.46 -14.43
C PRO A 115 11.85 11.64 -14.62
N SER A 116 10.81 11.52 -15.45
CA SER A 116 9.75 12.53 -15.61
C SER A 116 8.84 12.67 -14.40
N TRP A 117 8.82 11.69 -13.47
CA TRP A 117 7.90 11.57 -12.35
C TRP A 117 6.42 11.40 -12.72
N ASN A 118 6.11 11.24 -14.02
CA ASN A 118 4.76 11.05 -14.55
C ASN A 118 4.44 9.62 -14.94
N MET A 119 5.38 8.73 -14.72
CA MET A 119 5.27 7.29 -15.00
C MET A 119 5.92 6.48 -13.89
N MET A 120 5.35 5.33 -13.57
CA MET A 120 5.95 4.38 -12.62
C MET A 120 5.67 2.94 -13.01
N ILE A 121 6.49 2.03 -12.50
CA ILE A 121 6.25 0.60 -12.50
C ILE A 121 6.15 0.09 -11.07
N ILE A 122 5.38 -0.96 -10.88
CA ILE A 122 5.21 -1.64 -9.59
C ILE A 122 5.71 -3.07 -9.73
N CYS A 123 6.68 -3.45 -8.90
CA CYS A 123 7.38 -4.72 -8.98
C CYS A 123 7.22 -5.52 -7.69
N ARG A 124 7.31 -6.84 -7.79
CA ARG A 124 7.32 -7.73 -6.62
C ARG A 124 8.61 -7.60 -5.82
N ASP A 125 9.70 -7.32 -6.49
CA ASP A 125 11.04 -7.13 -5.92
C ASP A 125 11.85 -6.15 -6.79
N GLU A 126 13.10 -5.95 -6.46
CA GLU A 126 14.00 -5.02 -7.15
C GLU A 126 14.74 -5.64 -8.37
N SER A 127 14.32 -6.81 -8.86
CA SER A 127 14.95 -7.49 -10.01
C SER A 127 14.48 -6.99 -11.36
N LEU A 128 13.34 -6.32 -11.44
CA LEU A 128 12.61 -5.94 -12.66
C LEU A 128 11.98 -7.13 -13.42
N ASP A 129 12.05 -8.35 -12.90
CA ASP A 129 11.54 -9.55 -13.59
C ASP A 129 10.03 -9.75 -13.40
N ALA A 130 9.45 -9.17 -12.36
CA ALA A 130 8.05 -9.32 -12.02
C ALA A 130 7.43 -7.95 -11.70
N CYS A 131 7.18 -7.18 -12.73
CA CYS A 131 6.61 -5.83 -12.67
C CYS A 131 5.34 -5.74 -13.50
N PHE A 132 4.46 -4.83 -13.12
CA PHE A 132 3.36 -4.39 -13.96
C PHE A 132 3.40 -2.86 -14.12
N GLY A 133 2.74 -2.39 -15.14
CA GLY A 133 2.76 -0.99 -15.55
C GLY A 133 3.09 -0.87 -17.03
N PRO A 134 3.48 0.32 -17.50
CA PRO A 134 3.60 1.54 -16.69
C PRO A 134 2.23 2.06 -16.21
N LEU A 135 2.22 2.67 -15.03
CA LEU A 135 1.13 3.52 -14.58
C LEU A 135 1.46 4.96 -14.93
N TYR A 136 0.47 5.71 -15.37
CA TYR A 136 0.63 7.12 -15.74
C TYR A 136 -0.05 8.03 -14.74
N ARG A 137 0.59 9.14 -14.41
CA ARG A 137 0.02 10.17 -13.55
C ARG A 137 -1.11 10.90 -14.27
N LEU A 138 -2.30 10.95 -13.66
CA LEU A 138 -3.39 11.77 -14.15
C LEU A 138 -3.05 13.26 -13.94
N GLY A 139 -3.19 14.07 -15.01
CA GLY A 139 -2.83 15.49 -14.99
C GLY A 139 -1.33 15.77 -15.13
N GLY A 140 -0.50 14.75 -15.35
CA GLY A 140 0.90 14.90 -15.75
C GLY A 140 0.99 15.34 -17.21
N GLU A 141 1.91 16.26 -17.53
CA GLU A 141 2.22 16.57 -18.91
C GLU A 141 2.85 15.35 -19.58
N SER A 142 2.26 14.88 -20.67
CA SER A 142 2.87 13.90 -21.54
C SER A 142 4.00 14.59 -22.31
N SER A 143 5.22 14.32 -21.90
CA SER A 143 6.43 14.72 -22.63
C SER A 143 6.80 13.66 -23.65
#